data_62361c5b61caf162b784caa4aa08b59b
#
_entry.id   62361c5b61caf162b784caa4aa08b59b
#
_cell.length_a   1.000
_cell.length_b   1.000
_cell.length_c   1.000
_cell.angle_alpha   90.00
_cell.angle_beta   90.00
_cell.angle_gamma   90.00
#
_symmetry.space_group_name_H-M   'P 1'
#
loop_
_entity.id
_entity.type
_entity.pdbx_description
1 polymer ?
#
loop_
_entity_poly.entity_id
_entity_poly.type
_entity_poly.pdbx_seq_one_letter_code
_entity_poly.pdbx_strand_id
1 'polypeptide(L)'
;MARPDINVSGNGTSGRSNKTVEELCQPAKAQSDLNINNVRATILGGGDMWWDLNTARYEVPKGGGKHSMFAGALWLGGLDEGNQLKLAAMTYRSRGSDYWPGPLSTDGLASVDKTVCDKYDRHWIITREEVETHRSWLLCKNDVDCDAAAKFPGYEGSIPDIILNWPAHGAEGELPYALAPFIDLDGDQYYDPLEDYPAYDLDRAFDCRRKETDVLYGDQTIWWVFNDRGNVHTE
;
A
#
# COMPACT_ATOMS: atom_id res chain seq x y z
N MET A 1 -21.29 -8.25 -22.57
CA MET A 1 -21.90 -9.55 -22.27
C MET A 1 -21.84 -9.73 -20.77
N ALA A 2 -22.97 -9.87 -20.12
CA ALA A 2 -23.03 -10.10 -18.68
C ALA A 2 -22.54 -11.51 -18.36
N ARG A 3 -21.65 -11.68 -17.36
CA ARG A 3 -21.31 -13.00 -16.84
C ARG A 3 -22.53 -13.61 -16.15
N PRO A 4 -22.83 -14.90 -16.33
CA PRO A 4 -23.89 -15.55 -15.57
C PRO A 4 -23.47 -15.76 -14.12
N ASP A 5 -24.41 -15.53 -13.19
CA ASP A 5 -24.27 -15.88 -11.79
C ASP A 5 -24.09 -17.39 -11.63
N ILE A 6 -22.93 -17.82 -11.19
CA ILE A 6 -22.68 -19.25 -10.92
C ILE A 6 -23.03 -19.53 -9.47
N ASN A 7 -24.21 -20.10 -9.26
CA ASN A 7 -24.59 -20.73 -8.01
C ASN A 7 -23.84 -22.04 -7.85
N VAL A 8 -22.80 -22.08 -7.03
CA VAL A 8 -22.13 -23.33 -6.66
C VAL A 8 -22.83 -23.91 -5.44
N SER A 9 -23.76 -24.82 -5.68
CA SER A 9 -24.35 -25.67 -4.66
C SER A 9 -23.49 -26.93 -4.49
N GLY A 10 -22.63 -26.92 -3.48
CA GLY A 10 -21.84 -28.09 -3.07
C GLY A 10 -22.23 -28.53 -1.67
N ASN A 11 -22.88 -29.69 -1.56
CA ASN A 11 -23.29 -30.31 -0.31
C ASN A 11 -22.08 -30.98 0.36
N GLY A 12 -21.63 -30.42 1.49
CA GLY A 12 -20.59 -31.00 2.34
C GLY A 12 -20.73 -30.47 3.75
N THR A 13 -21.24 -31.32 4.64
CA THR A 13 -21.45 -31.07 6.07
C THR A 13 -20.14 -30.85 6.84
N SER A 14 -19.74 -29.63 7.00
CA SER A 14 -19.00 -29.13 8.17
C SER A 14 -19.30 -27.64 8.29
N GLY A 15 -19.76 -27.22 9.48
CA GLY A 15 -20.35 -25.90 9.73
C GLY A 15 -19.35 -24.74 9.69
N ARG A 16 -18.76 -24.49 8.51
CA ARG A 16 -18.13 -23.21 8.15
C ARG A 16 -19.11 -22.46 7.27
N SER A 17 -19.63 -21.37 7.79
CA SER A 17 -20.36 -20.38 7.02
C SER A 17 -19.45 -19.94 5.86
N ASN A 18 -19.77 -20.36 4.63
CA ASN A 18 -19.16 -19.80 3.43
C ASN A 18 -19.69 -18.37 3.26
N LYS A 19 -19.06 -17.41 3.95
CA LYS A 19 -19.25 -16.00 3.62
C LYS A 19 -18.64 -15.76 2.24
N THR A 20 -19.39 -15.13 1.36
CA THR A 20 -18.85 -14.68 0.07
C THR A 20 -17.85 -13.54 0.31
N VAL A 21 -16.90 -13.34 -0.59
CA VAL A 21 -15.91 -12.24 -0.47
C VAL A 21 -16.61 -10.89 -0.42
N GLU A 22 -17.76 -10.73 -1.09
CA GLU A 22 -18.59 -9.52 -1.05
C GLU A 22 -19.15 -9.22 0.34
N GLU A 23 -19.36 -10.23 1.19
CA GLU A 23 -19.73 -10.04 2.61
C GLU A 23 -18.51 -9.71 3.48
N LEU A 24 -17.29 -9.98 2.99
CA LEU A 24 -16.05 -9.77 3.72
C LEU A 24 -15.41 -8.42 3.36
N CYS A 25 -15.19 -8.14 2.09
CA CYS A 25 -14.51 -6.94 1.61
C CYS A 25 -15.23 -6.31 0.43
N GLN A 26 -15.17 -4.97 0.36
CA GLN A 26 -15.58 -4.24 -0.83
C GLN A 26 -14.37 -3.94 -1.73
N PRO A 27 -14.55 -3.76 -3.04
CA PRO A 27 -13.51 -3.26 -3.92
C PRO A 27 -12.92 -1.95 -3.40
N ALA A 28 -11.62 -1.74 -3.61
CA ALA A 28 -10.92 -0.55 -3.16
C ALA A 28 -11.55 0.75 -3.69
N LYS A 29 -11.63 1.76 -2.83
CA LYS A 29 -12.15 3.10 -3.14
C LYS A 29 -11.09 4.18 -2.98
N ALA A 30 -9.96 3.84 -2.36
CA ALA A 30 -8.87 4.78 -2.15
C ALA A 30 -8.39 5.34 -3.47
N GLN A 31 -8.19 6.66 -3.51
CA GLN A 31 -7.67 7.39 -4.67
C GLN A 31 -6.80 8.52 -4.17
N SER A 32 -5.61 8.67 -4.75
CA SER A 32 -4.68 9.76 -4.42
C SER A 32 -3.89 10.18 -5.65
N ASP A 33 -3.35 11.41 -5.59
CA ASP A 33 -2.49 11.94 -6.63
C ASP A 33 -1.02 11.94 -6.17
N LEU A 34 -0.15 11.36 -6.97
CA LEU A 34 1.29 11.60 -6.90
C LEU A 34 1.57 12.89 -7.67
N ASN A 35 1.95 13.97 -6.97
CA ASN A 35 1.95 15.30 -7.57
C ASN A 35 3.02 16.26 -7.03
N ILE A 36 4.08 15.74 -6.40
CA ILE A 36 5.14 16.56 -5.80
C ILE A 36 5.94 17.37 -6.86
N ASN A 37 6.08 16.80 -8.05
CA ASN A 37 6.84 17.41 -9.15
C ASN A 37 5.93 18.00 -10.25
N ASN A 38 6.43 18.12 -11.47
CA ASN A 38 5.69 18.65 -12.62
C ASN A 38 4.74 17.63 -13.29
N VAL A 39 4.52 16.49 -12.68
CA VAL A 39 3.55 15.47 -13.10
C VAL A 39 2.48 15.32 -12.04
N ARG A 40 1.23 15.15 -12.46
CA ARG A 40 0.16 14.66 -11.59
C ARG A 40 -0.31 13.31 -12.11
N ALA A 41 -0.17 12.28 -11.29
CA ALA A 41 -0.57 10.92 -11.62
C ALA A 41 -1.53 10.38 -10.54
N THR A 42 -2.77 10.12 -10.90
CA THR A 42 -3.76 9.52 -9.99
C THR A 42 -3.48 8.02 -9.87
N ILE A 43 -3.51 7.53 -8.63
CA ILE A 43 -3.36 6.13 -8.24
C ILE A 43 -4.64 5.70 -7.54
N LEU A 44 -5.15 4.52 -7.90
CA LEU A 44 -6.33 3.92 -7.29
C LEU A 44 -5.92 2.69 -6.45
N GLY A 45 -6.63 2.45 -5.37
CA GLY A 45 -6.29 1.38 -4.41
C GLY A 45 -6.43 -0.05 -4.95
N GLY A 46 -7.11 -0.22 -6.09
CA GLY A 46 -7.32 -1.53 -6.74
C GLY A 46 -6.24 -1.94 -7.73
N GLY A 47 -5.08 -1.25 -7.75
CA GLY A 47 -3.97 -1.60 -8.66
C GLY A 47 -4.08 -1.01 -10.06
N ASP A 48 -5.02 -0.12 -10.29
CA ASP A 48 -5.13 0.69 -11.49
C ASP A 48 -4.71 2.14 -11.23
N MET A 49 -4.37 2.88 -12.28
CA MET A 49 -3.77 4.20 -12.17
C MET A 49 -4.00 5.05 -13.41
N TRP A 50 -3.69 6.36 -13.29
CA TRP A 50 -3.65 7.38 -14.34
C TRP A 50 -5.00 7.79 -14.90
N TRP A 51 -6.09 7.41 -14.25
CA TRP A 51 -7.45 7.80 -14.53
C TRP A 51 -8.28 7.87 -13.23
N ASP A 52 -9.49 8.41 -13.31
CA ASP A 52 -10.43 8.51 -12.19
C ASP A 52 -11.71 7.70 -12.46
N LEU A 53 -11.57 6.55 -13.13
CA LEU A 53 -12.63 5.68 -13.64
C LEU A 53 -13.45 6.27 -14.80
N ASN A 54 -13.22 7.53 -15.18
CA ASN A 54 -13.94 8.22 -16.26
C ASN A 54 -13.00 8.90 -17.26
N THR A 55 -12.00 9.62 -16.77
CA THR A 55 -11.11 10.46 -17.57
C THR A 55 -9.65 10.22 -17.23
N ALA A 56 -8.76 10.54 -18.17
CA ALA A 56 -7.32 10.47 -17.96
C ALA A 56 -6.87 11.40 -16.82
N ARG A 57 -5.91 10.91 -16.01
CA ARG A 57 -5.33 11.60 -14.85
C ARG A 57 -3.81 11.42 -14.75
N TYR A 58 -3.14 11.42 -15.90
CA TYR A 58 -1.69 11.52 -15.97
C TYR A 58 -1.31 12.81 -16.69
N GLU A 59 -1.20 13.89 -15.94
CA GLU A 59 -1.09 15.22 -16.46
C GLU A 59 0.37 15.70 -16.50
N VAL A 60 0.82 16.15 -17.66
CA VAL A 60 2.17 16.67 -17.89
C VAL A 60 2.09 17.86 -18.86
N PRO A 61 2.56 19.07 -18.46
CA PRO A 61 2.89 19.46 -17.09
C PRO A 61 1.65 19.52 -16.20
N LYS A 62 1.85 19.37 -14.90
CA LYS A 62 0.79 19.50 -13.90
C LYS A 62 0.06 20.86 -14.04
N GLY A 63 -1.27 20.84 -14.12
CA GLY A 63 -2.10 22.02 -14.35
C GLY A 63 -2.23 22.42 -15.84
N GLY A 64 -1.62 21.68 -16.75
CA GLY A 64 -1.66 21.97 -18.20
C GLY A 64 -2.86 21.39 -18.95
N GLY A 65 -3.65 20.55 -18.30
CA GLY A 65 -4.83 19.91 -18.90
C GLY A 65 -4.50 18.92 -20.03
N LYS A 66 -3.23 18.47 -20.12
CA LYS A 66 -2.77 17.53 -21.14
C LYS A 66 -2.34 16.22 -20.49
N HIS A 67 -2.79 15.12 -21.04
CA HIS A 67 -2.55 13.78 -20.52
C HIS A 67 -1.74 12.96 -21.54
N SER A 68 -0.62 12.38 -21.11
CA SER A 68 0.22 11.53 -21.95
C SER A 68 -0.18 10.05 -21.89
N MET A 69 -0.89 9.65 -20.83
CA MET A 69 -1.44 8.31 -20.65
C MET A 69 -2.89 8.40 -20.21
N PHE A 70 -3.69 7.41 -20.57
CA PHE A 70 -5.12 7.39 -20.20
C PHE A 70 -5.38 6.53 -18.98
N ALA A 71 -4.86 5.32 -18.96
CA ALA A 71 -5.01 4.37 -17.86
C ALA A 71 -3.85 3.38 -17.84
N GLY A 72 -3.55 2.86 -16.69
CA GLY A 72 -2.66 1.74 -16.46
C GLY A 72 -3.23 0.82 -15.41
N ALA A 73 -2.84 -0.44 -15.41
CA ALA A 73 -3.29 -1.41 -14.44
C ALA A 73 -2.25 -2.50 -14.21
N LEU A 74 -2.26 -3.06 -12.99
CA LEU A 74 -1.44 -4.21 -12.66
C LEU A 74 -2.13 -5.50 -13.13
N TRP A 75 -1.37 -6.33 -13.82
CA TRP A 75 -1.76 -7.68 -14.21
C TRP A 75 -0.70 -8.64 -13.70
N LEU A 76 -1.13 -9.60 -12.88
CA LEU A 76 -0.30 -10.65 -12.32
C LEU A 76 -0.77 -11.99 -12.83
N GLY A 77 0.16 -12.83 -13.28
CA GLY A 77 -0.15 -14.15 -13.75
C GLY A 77 0.97 -15.14 -13.45
N GLY A 78 0.59 -16.39 -13.19
CA GLY A 78 1.54 -17.48 -12.91
C GLY A 78 0.87 -18.83 -13.03
N LEU A 79 1.68 -19.88 -12.88
CA LEU A 79 1.19 -21.25 -12.80
C LEU A 79 1.29 -21.72 -11.35
N ASP A 80 0.25 -22.41 -10.88
CA ASP A 80 0.30 -23.11 -9.59
C ASP A 80 1.09 -24.43 -9.68
N GLU A 81 1.23 -25.14 -8.58
CA GLU A 81 1.89 -26.44 -8.53
C GLU A 81 1.26 -27.49 -9.45
N GLY A 82 -0.03 -27.34 -9.78
CA GLY A 82 -0.77 -28.18 -10.72
C GLY A 82 -0.63 -27.75 -12.18
N ASN A 83 0.23 -26.76 -12.50
CA ASN A 83 0.36 -26.12 -13.81
C ASN A 83 -0.94 -25.45 -14.32
N GLN A 84 -1.83 -25.05 -13.42
CA GLN A 84 -3.00 -24.28 -13.78
C GLN A 84 -2.67 -22.77 -13.78
N LEU A 85 -3.13 -22.07 -14.82
CA LEU A 85 -2.96 -20.62 -14.90
C LEU A 85 -3.77 -19.94 -13.78
N LYS A 86 -3.12 -19.06 -13.05
CA LYS A 86 -3.72 -18.13 -12.09
C LYS A 86 -3.49 -16.72 -12.59
N LEU A 87 -4.55 -15.93 -12.68
CA LEU A 87 -4.51 -14.58 -13.19
C LEU A 87 -5.29 -13.64 -12.26
N ALA A 88 -4.67 -12.55 -11.89
CA ALA A 88 -5.33 -11.42 -11.24
C ALA A 88 -5.07 -10.15 -12.07
N ALA A 89 -6.11 -9.42 -12.44
CA ALA A 89 -6.01 -8.27 -13.31
C ALA A 89 -7.08 -7.24 -13.02
N MET A 90 -6.71 -5.95 -13.13
CA MET A 90 -7.67 -4.87 -13.18
C MET A 90 -8.03 -4.59 -14.63
N THR A 91 -9.30 -4.61 -14.96
CA THR A 91 -9.76 -4.48 -16.34
C THR A 91 -10.32 -3.07 -16.60
N TYR A 92 -9.73 -2.38 -17.57
CA TYR A 92 -10.19 -1.07 -18.00
C TYR A 92 -11.65 -1.11 -18.49
N ARG A 93 -12.47 -0.17 -17.98
CA ARG A 93 -13.90 -0.03 -18.30
C ARG A 93 -14.78 -1.25 -17.99
N SER A 94 -14.29 -2.23 -17.30
CA SER A 94 -15.13 -3.29 -16.75
C SER A 94 -15.29 -3.10 -15.24
N ARG A 95 -16.36 -3.64 -14.68
CA ARG A 95 -16.60 -3.61 -13.23
C ARG A 95 -15.92 -4.78 -12.51
N GLY A 96 -15.06 -5.50 -13.20
CA GLY A 96 -14.30 -6.58 -12.58
C GLY A 96 -13.12 -6.01 -11.80
N SER A 97 -13.07 -6.29 -10.52
CA SER A 97 -11.89 -6.08 -9.69
C SER A 97 -11.40 -7.44 -9.22
N ASP A 98 -10.12 -7.71 -9.47
CA ASP A 98 -9.46 -8.93 -8.98
C ASP A 98 -8.61 -8.62 -7.73
N TYR A 99 -8.68 -7.36 -7.23
CA TYR A 99 -7.92 -6.90 -6.09
C TYR A 99 -8.82 -6.25 -5.03
N TRP A 100 -8.53 -6.56 -3.77
CA TRP A 100 -9.19 -6.03 -2.58
C TRP A 100 -8.17 -5.39 -1.65
N PRO A 101 -8.54 -4.36 -0.87
CA PRO A 101 -7.61 -3.72 0.04
C PRO A 101 -7.20 -4.66 1.18
N GLY A 102 -5.98 -4.47 1.66
CA GLY A 102 -5.47 -5.07 2.88
C GLY A 102 -4.50 -6.23 2.67
N PRO A 103 -3.68 -6.51 3.69
CA PRO A 103 -2.80 -7.66 3.74
C PRO A 103 -3.59 -8.94 4.00
N LEU A 104 -3.02 -10.07 3.59
CA LEU A 104 -3.52 -11.40 3.96
C LEU A 104 -3.00 -11.80 5.34
N SER A 105 -3.76 -12.65 6.05
CA SER A 105 -3.31 -13.23 7.32
C SER A 105 -2.10 -14.15 7.13
N THR A 106 -1.26 -14.22 8.17
CA THR A 106 -0.04 -15.05 8.19
C THR A 106 -0.23 -16.39 8.88
N ASP A 107 -1.46 -16.73 9.25
CA ASP A 107 -1.85 -17.98 9.92
C ASP A 107 -1.85 -19.22 8.99
N GLY A 108 -1.41 -19.06 7.75
CA GLY A 108 -1.41 -20.10 6.71
C GLY A 108 -2.74 -20.21 5.96
N LEU A 109 -3.77 -19.45 6.32
CA LEU A 109 -5.05 -19.42 5.63
C LEU A 109 -5.13 -18.35 4.55
N ALA A 110 -4.21 -17.40 4.55
CA ALA A 110 -4.18 -16.25 3.65
C ALA A 110 -5.57 -15.59 3.56
N SER A 111 -6.17 -15.33 4.72
CA SER A 111 -7.51 -14.76 4.83
C SER A 111 -7.46 -13.23 4.99
N VAL A 112 -8.57 -12.59 4.68
CA VAL A 112 -8.81 -11.18 4.94
C VAL A 112 -10.26 -11.00 5.35
N ASP A 113 -10.52 -10.12 6.29
CA ASP A 113 -11.87 -9.79 6.72
C ASP A 113 -12.23 -8.32 6.42
N LYS A 114 -13.51 -7.99 6.60
CA LYS A 114 -14.00 -6.64 6.34
C LYS A 114 -13.28 -5.57 7.17
N THR A 115 -12.90 -5.86 8.40
CA THR A 115 -12.23 -4.90 9.28
C THR A 115 -10.86 -4.53 8.74
N VAL A 116 -10.11 -5.54 8.28
CA VAL A 116 -8.82 -5.36 7.62
C VAL A 116 -9.00 -4.58 6.32
N CYS A 117 -9.95 -4.97 5.47
CA CYS A 117 -10.21 -4.27 4.21
C CYS A 117 -10.55 -2.80 4.44
N ASP A 118 -11.45 -2.49 5.36
CA ASP A 118 -11.86 -1.12 5.67
C ASP A 118 -10.68 -0.29 6.24
N LYS A 119 -9.81 -0.91 7.05
CA LYS A 119 -8.62 -0.26 7.61
C LYS A 119 -7.59 0.10 6.54
N TYR A 120 -7.43 -0.77 5.54
CA TYR A 120 -6.41 -0.65 4.52
C TYR A 120 -6.91 -0.10 3.17
N ASP A 121 -8.21 0.22 3.02
CA ASP A 121 -8.72 0.94 1.84
C ASP A 121 -8.31 2.42 1.90
N ARG A 122 -7.02 2.66 1.85
CA ARG A 122 -6.40 3.99 1.92
C ARG A 122 -5.00 3.97 1.33
N HIS A 123 -4.49 5.17 1.03
CA HIS A 123 -3.11 5.41 0.66
C HIS A 123 -2.36 6.09 1.80
N TRP A 124 -1.13 5.68 2.03
CA TRP A 124 -0.16 6.36 2.88
C TRP A 124 0.78 7.16 1.99
N ILE A 125 0.70 8.47 2.09
CA ILE A 125 1.48 9.40 1.28
C ILE A 125 2.52 10.04 2.18
N ILE A 126 3.78 9.85 1.83
CA ILE A 126 4.91 10.34 2.62
C ILE A 126 5.92 11.02 1.71
N THR A 127 6.54 12.06 2.22
CA THR A 127 7.61 12.79 1.53
C THR A 127 8.98 12.50 2.13
N ARG A 128 10.00 12.62 1.30
CA ARG A 128 11.40 12.56 1.75
C ARG A 128 11.67 13.55 2.87
N GLU A 129 11.17 14.79 2.76
CA GLU A 129 11.39 15.86 3.73
C GLU A 129 10.82 15.52 5.12
N GLU A 130 9.62 14.92 5.18
CA GLU A 130 9.02 14.46 6.45
C GLU A 130 9.91 13.42 7.13
N VAL A 131 10.39 12.42 6.39
CA VAL A 131 11.23 11.36 6.94
C VAL A 131 12.63 11.88 7.31
N GLU A 132 13.23 12.74 6.49
CA GLU A 132 14.55 13.32 6.77
C GLU A 132 14.52 14.20 8.02
N THR A 133 13.46 14.98 8.20
CA THR A 133 13.24 15.79 9.39
C THR A 133 13.09 14.90 10.62
N HIS A 134 12.28 13.86 10.53
CA HIS A 134 12.04 12.91 11.62
C HIS A 134 13.31 12.16 12.03
N ARG A 135 14.02 11.58 11.06
CA ARG A 135 15.32 10.94 11.28
C ARG A 135 16.30 11.88 11.95
N SER A 136 16.37 13.14 11.49
CA SER A 136 17.29 14.12 12.05
C SER A 136 16.96 14.46 13.49
N TRP A 137 15.67 14.52 13.84
CA TRP A 137 15.20 14.68 15.21
C TRP A 137 15.56 13.47 16.07
N LEU A 138 15.30 12.22 15.62
CA LEU A 138 15.66 11.00 16.34
C LEU A 138 17.16 10.90 16.61
N LEU A 139 17.98 11.16 15.60
CA LEU A 139 19.44 11.15 15.76
C LEU A 139 19.92 12.19 16.79
N CYS A 140 19.32 13.39 16.77
CA CYS A 140 19.64 14.42 17.77
C CYS A 140 19.14 14.05 19.16
N LYS A 141 17.95 13.47 19.30
CA LYS A 141 17.38 12.99 20.57
C LYS A 141 18.26 11.94 21.24
N ASN A 142 18.91 11.08 20.44
CA ASN A 142 19.78 10.01 20.90
C ASN A 142 21.26 10.40 21.05
N ASP A 143 21.62 11.62 20.67
CA ASP A 143 22.99 12.15 20.77
C ASP A 143 23.11 13.04 22.02
N VAL A 144 24.02 12.66 22.92
CA VAL A 144 24.26 13.38 24.19
C VAL A 144 24.76 14.81 24.00
N ASP A 145 25.36 15.10 22.84
CA ASP A 145 25.89 16.41 22.49
C ASP A 145 24.88 17.28 21.72
N CYS A 146 23.64 16.78 21.49
CA CYS A 146 22.60 17.47 20.74
C CYS A 146 21.40 17.82 21.63
N ASP A 147 21.00 19.09 21.64
CA ASP A 147 19.78 19.55 22.28
C ASP A 147 18.62 19.49 21.28
N ALA A 148 17.87 18.38 21.32
CA ALA A 148 16.74 18.15 20.42
C ALA A 148 15.61 19.18 20.63
N ALA A 149 15.38 19.64 21.85
CA ALA A 149 14.34 20.64 22.13
C ALA A 149 14.70 22.02 21.56
N ALA A 150 15.98 22.37 21.58
CA ALA A 150 16.45 23.62 20.99
C ALA A 150 16.52 23.57 19.45
N LYS A 151 16.94 22.41 18.89
CA LYS A 151 17.13 22.25 17.44
C LYS A 151 15.82 21.98 16.70
N PHE A 152 14.87 21.29 17.33
CA PHE A 152 13.56 20.91 16.80
C PHE A 152 12.45 21.33 17.78
N PRO A 153 12.22 22.62 18.00
CA PRO A 153 11.29 23.09 19.03
C PRO A 153 9.86 22.62 18.77
N GLY A 154 9.30 21.86 19.71
CA GLY A 154 7.93 21.34 19.65
C GLY A 154 7.71 20.18 18.67
N TYR A 155 8.74 19.66 18.03
CA TYR A 155 8.58 18.59 17.01
C TYR A 155 7.98 17.30 17.60
N GLU A 156 8.39 16.89 18.79
CA GLU A 156 7.84 15.68 19.45
C GLU A 156 6.31 15.72 19.60
N GLY A 157 5.74 16.90 19.86
CA GLY A 157 4.29 17.11 19.93
C GLY A 157 3.63 17.38 18.57
N SER A 158 4.41 17.38 17.47
CA SER A 158 3.95 17.70 16.12
C SER A 158 4.51 16.77 15.04
N ILE A 159 4.91 15.55 15.43
CA ILE A 159 5.32 14.51 14.49
C ILE A 159 4.17 14.29 13.48
N PRO A 160 4.45 14.28 12.15
CA PRO A 160 3.40 14.09 11.16
C PRO A 160 2.61 12.80 11.36
N ASP A 161 1.29 12.89 11.20
CA ASP A 161 0.38 11.73 11.34
C ASP A 161 0.79 10.54 10.45
N ILE A 162 1.38 10.82 9.28
CA ILE A 162 1.86 9.77 8.38
C ILE A 162 3.01 8.96 8.99
N ILE A 163 3.84 9.57 9.81
CA ILE A 163 4.92 8.90 10.53
C ILE A 163 4.35 8.18 11.74
N LEU A 164 3.50 8.85 12.54
CA LEU A 164 2.86 8.23 13.72
C LEU A 164 2.03 6.98 13.37
N ASN A 165 1.44 6.96 12.18
CA ASN A 165 0.55 5.90 11.71
C ASN A 165 1.12 5.16 10.48
N TRP A 166 2.44 5.07 10.37
CA TRP A 166 3.08 4.32 9.30
C TRP A 166 2.69 2.84 9.37
N PRO A 167 2.21 2.22 8.27
CA PRO A 167 1.68 0.86 8.29
C PRO A 167 2.81 -0.19 8.25
N ALA A 168 3.75 -0.11 9.15
CA ALA A 168 4.93 -0.97 9.21
C ALA A 168 4.59 -2.44 9.53
N HIS A 169 3.47 -2.67 10.22
CA HIS A 169 3.03 -4.01 10.63
C HIS A 169 1.62 -4.31 10.13
N GLY A 170 1.28 -5.62 10.06
CA GLY A 170 -0.03 -6.11 9.70
C GLY A 170 -1.11 -5.81 10.75
N ALA A 171 -2.14 -6.67 10.82
CA ALA A 171 -3.17 -6.55 11.84
C ALA A 171 -2.59 -6.80 13.24
N GLU A 172 -3.23 -6.22 14.27
CA GLU A 172 -2.83 -6.42 15.66
C GLU A 172 -2.69 -7.91 16.00
N GLY A 173 -1.52 -8.29 16.53
CA GLY A 173 -1.18 -9.67 16.90
C GLY A 173 -0.45 -10.47 15.82
N GLU A 174 -0.29 -9.96 14.62
CA GLU A 174 0.48 -10.60 13.54
C GLU A 174 1.92 -10.07 13.49
N LEU A 175 2.68 -10.31 14.52
CA LEU A 175 4.06 -9.91 14.65
C LEU A 175 5.00 -11.09 14.38
N PRO A 176 6.14 -10.87 13.74
CA PRO A 176 6.79 -9.63 13.29
C PRO A 176 6.56 -9.34 11.79
N TYR A 177 5.36 -9.43 11.29
CA TYR A 177 5.07 -9.28 9.87
C TYR A 177 5.23 -7.82 9.43
N ALA A 178 6.32 -7.51 8.76
CA ALA A 178 6.57 -6.18 8.19
C ALA A 178 5.76 -5.99 6.91
N LEU A 179 5.04 -4.87 6.81
CA LEU A 179 4.33 -4.42 5.62
C LEU A 179 5.08 -3.28 4.92
N ALA A 180 4.85 -2.06 5.36
CA ALA A 180 5.59 -0.92 4.85
C ALA A 180 7.02 -0.89 5.45
N PRO A 181 8.04 -0.65 4.65
CA PRO A 181 9.42 -0.71 5.12
C PRO A 181 9.72 0.40 6.14
N PHE A 182 10.45 0.05 7.19
CA PHE A 182 10.92 0.98 8.21
C PHE A 182 12.36 0.66 8.63
N ILE A 183 13.04 1.63 9.22
CA ILE A 183 14.34 1.46 9.84
C ILE A 183 14.13 1.31 11.32
N ASP A 184 14.46 0.15 11.80
CA ASP A 184 14.44 -0.27 13.19
C ASP A 184 15.80 0.10 13.81
N LEU A 185 15.80 1.15 14.64
CA LEU A 185 17.04 1.69 15.22
C LEU A 185 17.45 0.98 16.53
N ASP A 186 16.50 0.47 17.28
CA ASP A 186 16.77 -0.21 18.55
C ASP A 186 16.84 -1.76 18.42
N GLY A 187 16.40 -2.32 17.29
CA GLY A 187 16.51 -3.74 16.94
C GLY A 187 15.43 -4.62 17.56
N ASP A 188 14.31 -4.04 17.97
CA ASP A 188 13.22 -4.78 18.63
C ASP A 188 12.22 -5.39 17.64
N GLN A 189 12.32 -5.08 16.32
CA GLN A 189 11.49 -5.52 15.20
C GLN A 189 10.08 -4.91 15.19
N TYR A 190 9.81 -3.91 16.00
CA TYR A 190 8.56 -3.18 16.07
C TYR A 190 8.78 -1.73 15.61
N TYR A 191 7.79 -1.16 14.95
CA TYR A 191 7.85 0.25 14.57
C TYR A 191 7.31 1.12 15.73
N ASP A 192 8.19 1.86 16.38
CA ASP A 192 7.84 2.93 17.28
C ASP A 192 8.29 4.28 16.65
N PRO A 193 7.35 5.19 16.31
CA PRO A 193 7.71 6.48 15.75
C PRO A 193 8.53 7.38 16.68
N LEU A 194 8.72 7.02 17.94
CA LEU A 194 9.62 7.72 18.86
C LEU A 194 11.06 7.17 18.84
N GLU A 195 11.28 6.05 18.18
CA GLU A 195 12.56 5.34 18.11
C GLU A 195 12.96 5.01 16.67
N ASP A 196 11.97 4.87 15.74
CA ASP A 196 12.13 4.42 14.37
C ASP A 196 11.62 5.42 13.33
N TYR A 197 11.91 5.15 12.06
CA TYR A 197 11.39 5.95 10.96
C TYR A 197 11.12 5.12 9.70
N PRO A 198 10.19 5.55 8.80
CA PRO A 198 9.96 4.89 7.52
C PRO A 198 11.24 4.78 6.69
N ALA A 199 11.51 3.59 6.11
CA ALA A 199 12.75 3.30 5.40
C ALA A 199 12.85 4.07 4.08
N TYR A 200 13.20 5.34 4.16
CA TYR A 200 13.48 6.18 3.01
C TYR A 200 14.97 6.16 2.68
N ASP A 201 15.35 6.04 1.39
CA ASP A 201 16.74 6.17 0.97
C ASP A 201 17.16 7.64 1.03
N LEU A 202 17.61 8.08 2.21
CA LEU A 202 18.00 9.47 2.48
C LEU A 202 19.46 9.75 2.13
N ASP A 203 20.31 8.72 2.13
CA ASP A 203 21.77 8.87 2.08
C ASP A 203 22.35 8.72 0.68
N ARG A 204 21.56 8.25 -0.28
CA ARG A 204 22.03 7.95 -1.63
C ARG A 204 21.16 8.60 -2.71
N ALA A 205 21.79 8.94 -3.83
CA ALA A 205 21.04 9.34 -5.02
C ALA A 205 20.25 8.15 -5.56
N PHE A 206 19.03 8.43 -6.04
CA PHE A 206 18.20 7.40 -6.67
C PHE A 206 18.93 6.73 -7.84
N ASP A 207 18.98 5.41 -7.85
CA ASP A 207 19.47 4.59 -8.95
C ASP A 207 18.52 3.42 -9.22
N CYS A 208 17.75 3.51 -10.31
CA CYS A 208 16.76 2.49 -10.70
C CYS A 208 17.36 1.10 -11.01
N ARG A 209 18.70 0.97 -11.08
CA ARG A 209 19.38 -0.31 -11.26
C ARG A 209 19.56 -1.06 -9.95
N ARG A 210 19.43 -0.37 -8.82
CA ARG A 210 19.43 -1.03 -7.50
C ARG A 210 18.14 -1.83 -7.34
N LYS A 211 18.28 -3.05 -6.82
CA LYS A 211 17.18 -3.98 -6.60
C LYS A 211 16.77 -4.06 -5.12
N GLU A 212 16.99 -2.98 -4.38
CA GLU A 212 16.55 -2.90 -2.99
C GLU A 212 15.03 -2.73 -3.00
N THR A 213 14.32 -3.62 -2.32
CA THR A 213 12.86 -3.65 -2.25
C THR A 213 12.31 -3.08 -0.95
N ASP A 214 13.18 -2.80 -0.01
CA ASP A 214 12.91 -2.50 1.40
C ASP A 214 13.14 -1.03 1.73
N VAL A 215 13.22 -0.16 0.72
CA VAL A 215 13.38 1.29 0.90
C VAL A 215 12.47 2.08 -0.04
N LEU A 216 12.06 3.25 0.42
CA LEU A 216 11.27 4.21 -0.35
C LEU A 216 12.17 5.17 -1.09
N TYR A 217 11.72 5.68 -2.22
CA TYR A 217 12.51 6.52 -3.12
C TYR A 217 11.78 7.79 -3.55
N GLY A 218 12.55 8.73 -4.10
CA GLY A 218 12.03 9.96 -4.70
C GLY A 218 11.70 11.02 -3.67
N ASP A 219 10.98 12.06 -4.09
CA ASP A 219 10.59 13.17 -3.22
C ASP A 219 9.25 12.90 -2.51
N GLN A 220 8.42 12.04 -3.11
CA GLN A 220 7.14 11.60 -2.55
C GLN A 220 6.91 10.14 -2.93
N THR A 221 6.38 9.36 -1.98
CA THR A 221 5.96 7.98 -2.18
C THR A 221 4.50 7.83 -1.76
N ILE A 222 3.75 7.04 -2.54
CA ILE A 222 2.44 6.51 -2.15
C ILE A 222 2.64 5.03 -1.87
N TRP A 223 2.29 4.60 -0.66
CA TRP A 223 2.29 3.21 -0.26
C TRP A 223 0.86 2.74 0.01
N TRP A 224 0.51 1.55 -0.42
CA TRP A 224 -0.74 0.87 -0.09
C TRP A 224 -0.56 -0.63 -0.26
N VAL A 225 -1.49 -1.42 0.26
CA VAL A 225 -1.48 -2.87 0.17
C VAL A 225 -2.83 -3.39 -0.31
N PHE A 226 -2.79 -4.36 -1.20
CA PHE A 226 -3.96 -5.05 -1.71
C PHE A 226 -3.63 -6.53 -1.94
N ASN A 227 -4.66 -7.34 -2.10
CA ASN A 227 -4.57 -8.77 -2.31
C ASN A 227 -5.56 -9.22 -3.38
N ASP A 228 -5.41 -10.44 -3.88
CA ASP A 228 -6.28 -11.06 -4.88
C ASP A 228 -7.11 -12.20 -4.31
N ARG A 229 -7.25 -12.29 -2.97
CA ARG A 229 -7.93 -13.40 -2.26
C ARG A 229 -9.37 -13.61 -2.69
N GLY A 230 -10.06 -12.56 -3.12
CA GLY A 230 -11.42 -12.61 -3.63
C GLY A 230 -11.53 -13.07 -5.07
N ASN A 231 -10.43 -13.13 -5.80
CA ASN A 231 -10.42 -13.56 -7.19
C ASN A 231 -10.64 -15.08 -7.28
N VAL A 232 -11.53 -15.48 -8.17
CA VAL A 232 -11.85 -16.91 -8.38
C VAL A 232 -10.75 -17.62 -9.16
N HIS A 233 -9.83 -16.87 -9.79
CA HIS A 233 -8.76 -17.40 -10.66
C HIS A 233 -9.28 -18.41 -11.70
N THR A 234 -10.47 -18.16 -12.22
CA THR A 234 -11.04 -19.02 -13.27
C THR A 234 -10.42 -18.68 -14.60
N GLU A 235 -10.17 -19.73 -15.37
CA GLU A 235 -9.76 -19.68 -16.76
C GLU A 235 -10.87 -19.17 -17.70
#